data_b0ff86d36a977cd90e82216f63eb8510
#
_entry.id   b0ff86d36a977cd90e82216f63eb8510
#
_cell.length_a   1.000
_cell.length_b   1.000
_cell.length_c   1.000
_cell.angle_alpha   90.00
_cell.angle_beta   90.00
_cell.angle_gamma   90.00
#
_symmetry.space_group_name_H-M   'P 1'
#
loop_
_entity.id
_entity.type
_entity.pdbx_description
1 polymer ?
#
loop_
_entity_poly.entity_id
_entity_poly.type
_entity_poly.pdbx_seq_one_letter_code
_entity_poly.pdbx_strand_id
1 'polypeptide(L)'
;MKKLVYTAATIISFIALTSMTLLQMGEFKFESESHDFGTIPFNKPASHEFVFTNVGKAPIIISEVAPSCGCSVADYSKSPVKPGESGKIKVTYNAAAKGPFTKSFVVKSNTKTPVKTLTIKGNVE
;
A
#
# COMPACT_ATOMS: atom_id res chain seq x y z
N MET A 1 35.45 -39.60 -22.74
CA MET A 1 35.13 -38.28 -23.27
C MET A 1 33.64 -37.98 -23.34
N LYS A 2 32.79 -38.91 -23.73
CA LYS A 2 31.33 -38.67 -23.78
C LYS A 2 30.67 -38.48 -22.42
N LYS A 3 31.23 -38.99 -21.31
CA LYS A 3 30.69 -38.90 -19.95
C LYS A 3 30.88 -37.52 -19.30
N LEU A 4 31.84 -36.72 -19.75
CA LEU A 4 32.12 -35.37 -19.20
C LEU A 4 31.15 -34.30 -19.70
N VAL A 5 30.51 -34.49 -20.86
CA VAL A 5 29.59 -33.54 -21.46
C VAL A 5 28.23 -33.59 -20.78
N TYR A 6 27.80 -34.74 -20.27
CA TYR A 6 26.51 -34.91 -19.59
C TYR A 6 26.48 -34.31 -18.17
N THR A 7 27.62 -34.31 -17.47
CA THR A 7 27.73 -33.73 -16.13
C THR A 7 27.70 -32.19 -16.13
N ALA A 8 28.22 -31.55 -17.18
CA ALA A 8 28.18 -30.08 -17.30
C ALA A 8 26.78 -29.55 -17.61
N ALA A 9 25.99 -30.27 -18.41
CA ALA A 9 24.62 -29.87 -18.75
C ALA A 9 23.66 -29.94 -17.55
N THR A 10 23.87 -30.90 -16.63
CA THR A 10 23.03 -31.05 -15.43
C THR A 10 23.25 -29.92 -14.39
N ILE A 11 24.45 -29.39 -14.30
CA ILE A 11 24.80 -28.31 -13.36
C ILE A 11 24.22 -26.97 -13.81
N ILE A 12 24.17 -26.69 -15.10
CA ILE A 12 23.63 -25.46 -15.68
C ILE A 12 22.11 -25.38 -15.48
N SER A 13 21.40 -26.51 -15.56
CA SER A 13 19.95 -26.59 -15.33
C SER A 13 19.56 -26.31 -13.89
N PHE A 14 20.41 -26.61 -12.91
CA PHE A 14 20.13 -26.38 -11.49
C PHE A 14 20.29 -24.92 -11.08
N ILE A 15 21.19 -24.17 -11.69
CA ILE A 15 21.44 -22.75 -11.37
C ILE A 15 20.30 -21.85 -11.87
N ALA A 16 19.62 -22.20 -12.97
CA ALA A 16 18.50 -21.44 -13.51
C ALA A 16 17.24 -21.47 -12.63
N LEU A 17 17.05 -22.50 -11.81
CA LEU A 17 15.89 -22.63 -10.90
C LEU A 17 16.01 -21.78 -9.64
N THR A 18 17.20 -21.45 -9.17
CA THR A 18 17.42 -20.68 -7.94
C THR A 18 17.22 -19.17 -8.14
N SER A 19 17.32 -18.65 -9.36
CA SER A 19 17.16 -17.22 -9.64
C SER A 19 15.70 -16.75 -9.66
N MET A 20 14.71 -17.66 -9.73
CA MET A 20 13.29 -17.31 -9.77
C MET A 20 12.67 -17.05 -8.40
N THR A 21 13.34 -17.41 -7.29
CA THR A 21 12.79 -17.26 -5.93
C THR A 21 13.02 -15.88 -5.30
N LEU A 22 13.82 -15.00 -5.92
CA LEU A 22 14.25 -13.71 -5.36
C LEU A 22 13.32 -12.53 -5.69
N LEU A 23 12.23 -12.73 -6.47
CA LEU A 23 11.38 -11.66 -6.99
C LEU A 23 9.96 -11.65 -6.40
N GLN A 24 9.75 -12.30 -5.25
CA GLN A 24 8.42 -12.31 -4.61
C GLN A 24 8.27 -11.10 -3.69
N MET A 25 7.36 -10.21 -4.05
CA MET A 25 7.00 -9.02 -3.27
C MET A 25 5.50 -8.90 -3.14
N GLY A 26 5.05 -8.25 -2.07
CA GLY A 26 3.67 -7.83 -1.94
C GLY A 26 3.35 -6.72 -2.93
N GLU A 27 2.08 -6.58 -3.25
CA GLU A 27 1.60 -5.53 -4.15
C GLU A 27 0.23 -5.06 -3.71
N PHE A 28 0.07 -3.74 -3.57
CA PHE A 28 -1.21 -3.12 -3.26
C PHE A 28 -2.12 -3.09 -4.49
N LYS A 29 -3.37 -3.46 -4.28
CA LYS A 29 -4.45 -3.12 -5.19
C LYS A 29 -5.52 -2.38 -4.39
N PHE A 30 -5.51 -1.05 -4.45
CA PHE A 30 -6.52 -0.21 -3.81
C PHE A 30 -7.82 -0.19 -4.62
N GLU A 31 -8.96 -0.24 -3.94
CA GLU A 31 -10.26 -0.03 -4.58
C GLU A 31 -10.36 1.38 -5.13
N SER A 32 -9.81 2.36 -4.39
CA SER A 32 -9.66 3.74 -4.82
C SER A 32 -8.48 4.37 -4.07
N GLU A 33 -7.74 5.24 -4.73
CA GLU A 33 -6.61 5.96 -4.14
C GLU A 33 -6.98 7.39 -3.75
N SER A 34 -8.22 7.79 -3.99
CA SER A 34 -8.73 9.10 -3.62
C SER A 34 -10.18 8.99 -3.16
N HIS A 35 -10.59 9.95 -2.31
CA HIS A 35 -11.96 10.04 -1.83
C HIS A 35 -12.39 11.50 -1.74
N ASP A 36 -13.59 11.79 -2.27
CA ASP A 36 -14.23 13.09 -2.17
C ASP A 36 -15.35 13.01 -1.15
N PHE A 37 -15.20 13.72 -0.03
CA PHE A 37 -16.23 13.79 1.01
C PHE A 37 -17.42 14.66 0.63
N GLY A 38 -17.31 15.46 -0.44
CA GLY A 38 -18.30 16.48 -0.75
C GLY A 38 -18.29 17.59 0.29
N THR A 39 -19.47 18.10 0.62
CA THR A 39 -19.64 19.12 1.67
C THR A 39 -19.75 18.45 3.03
N ILE A 40 -18.91 18.87 3.98
CA ILE A 40 -18.90 18.35 5.35
C ILE A 40 -19.05 19.47 6.36
N PRO A 41 -19.63 19.19 7.56
CA PRO A 41 -19.83 20.21 8.58
C PRO A 41 -18.53 20.67 9.22
N PHE A 42 -18.48 21.96 9.54
CA PHE A 42 -17.38 22.56 10.30
C PHE A 42 -17.23 21.91 11.69
N ASN A 43 -15.99 21.65 12.09
CA ASN A 43 -15.62 21.03 13.37
C ASN A 43 -16.18 19.61 13.59
N LYS A 44 -16.64 18.93 12.53
CA LYS A 44 -17.02 17.52 12.61
C LYS A 44 -16.02 16.70 11.81
N PRO A 45 -15.16 15.88 12.46
CA PRO A 45 -14.20 15.06 11.75
C PRO A 45 -14.86 14.14 10.75
N ALA A 46 -14.23 13.98 9.57
CA ALA A 46 -14.68 13.09 8.51
C ALA A 46 -13.65 11.99 8.33
N SER A 47 -14.12 10.76 8.24
CA SER A 47 -13.26 9.57 8.10
C SER A 47 -13.60 8.78 6.86
N HIS A 48 -12.58 8.13 6.28
CA HIS A 48 -12.73 7.22 5.17
C HIS A 48 -11.75 6.05 5.32
N GLU A 49 -12.18 4.85 4.94
CA GLU A 49 -11.32 3.68 4.92
C GLU A 49 -10.90 3.37 3.49
N PHE A 50 -9.61 3.43 3.21
CA PHE A 50 -9.06 2.96 1.95
C PHE A 50 -8.80 1.46 2.07
N VAL A 51 -9.54 0.67 1.31
CA VAL A 51 -9.41 -0.80 1.30
C VAL A 51 -8.46 -1.20 0.19
N PHE A 52 -7.53 -2.10 0.50
CA PHE A 52 -6.63 -2.67 -0.47
C PHE A 52 -6.59 -4.19 -0.35
N THR A 53 -6.21 -4.84 -1.44
CA THR A 53 -5.97 -6.28 -1.49
C THR A 53 -4.51 -6.52 -1.85
N ASN A 54 -3.88 -7.48 -1.20
CA ASN A 54 -2.54 -7.90 -1.58
C ASN A 54 -2.64 -8.85 -2.79
N VAL A 55 -2.30 -8.33 -3.96
CA VAL A 55 -2.27 -9.10 -5.20
C VAL A 55 -0.86 -9.60 -5.56
N GLY A 56 0.10 -9.39 -4.66
CA GLY A 56 1.46 -9.88 -4.79
C GLY A 56 1.63 -11.29 -4.26
N LYS A 57 2.89 -11.70 -4.07
CA LYS A 57 3.25 -13.06 -3.64
C LYS A 57 3.92 -13.13 -2.28
N ALA A 58 4.10 -11.99 -1.62
CA ALA A 58 4.67 -11.89 -0.27
C ALA A 58 3.79 -11.02 0.61
N PRO A 59 3.85 -11.15 1.95
CA PRO A 59 3.05 -10.33 2.85
C PRO A 59 3.39 -8.84 2.73
N ILE A 60 2.36 -7.99 2.81
CA ILE A 60 2.51 -6.54 2.88
C ILE A 60 2.67 -6.11 4.33
N ILE A 61 3.73 -5.35 4.61
CA ILE A 61 3.96 -4.71 5.90
C ILE A 61 3.99 -3.20 5.66
N ILE A 62 3.01 -2.49 6.24
CA ILE A 62 2.97 -1.03 6.21
C ILE A 62 3.84 -0.53 7.36
N SER A 63 4.88 0.24 7.05
CA SER A 63 5.78 0.79 8.05
C SER A 63 5.32 2.15 8.58
N GLU A 64 4.65 2.94 7.73
CA GLU A 64 4.20 4.28 8.10
C GLU A 64 3.10 4.75 7.16
N VAL A 65 2.15 5.53 7.70
CA VAL A 65 1.23 6.35 6.91
C VAL A 65 1.32 7.77 7.45
N ALA A 66 1.95 8.66 6.67
CA ALA A 66 2.22 10.03 7.07
C ALA A 66 1.22 11.00 6.42
N PRO A 67 0.43 11.76 7.21
CA PRO A 67 -0.45 12.79 6.67
C PRO A 67 0.37 14.01 6.22
N SER A 68 -0.17 14.75 5.23
CA SER A 68 0.47 15.96 4.70
C SER A 68 0.38 17.16 5.65
N CYS A 69 -0.49 17.11 6.65
CA CYS A 69 -0.63 18.16 7.68
C CYS A 69 -1.02 17.57 9.03
N GLY A 70 -0.85 18.34 10.10
CA GLY A 70 -1.29 17.97 11.45
C GLY A 70 -2.80 17.96 11.66
N CYS A 71 -3.58 18.37 10.65
CA CYS A 71 -5.05 18.38 10.67
C CYS A 71 -5.68 17.03 10.31
N SER A 72 -4.86 16.06 9.99
CA SER A 72 -5.30 14.72 9.58
C SER A 72 -4.54 13.66 10.36
N VAL A 73 -5.20 12.53 10.58
CA VAL A 73 -4.59 11.35 11.20
C VAL A 73 -4.88 10.12 10.37
N ALA A 74 -4.01 9.14 10.46
CA ALA A 74 -4.18 7.86 9.79
C ALA A 74 -4.00 6.71 10.76
N ASP A 75 -4.83 5.68 10.60
CA ASP A 75 -4.71 4.42 11.32
C ASP A 75 -4.70 3.27 10.32
N TYR A 76 -3.92 2.25 10.59
CA TYR A 76 -3.74 1.15 9.66
C TYR A 76 -3.38 -0.14 10.41
N SER A 77 -3.59 -1.28 9.75
CA SER A 77 -3.24 -2.58 10.31
C SER A 77 -1.73 -2.71 10.49
N LYS A 78 -1.31 -3.04 11.70
CA LYS A 78 0.10 -3.29 12.05
C LYS A 78 0.53 -4.72 11.71
N SER A 79 -0.44 -5.61 11.49
CA SER A 79 -0.17 -7.00 11.14
C SER A 79 0.11 -7.15 9.64
N PRO A 80 1.00 -8.07 9.24
CA PRO A 80 1.23 -8.34 7.82
C PRO A 80 -0.05 -8.78 7.11
N VAL A 81 -0.26 -8.26 5.91
CA VAL A 81 -1.40 -8.65 5.04
C VAL A 81 -0.89 -9.69 4.04
N LYS A 82 -1.34 -10.92 4.21
CA LYS A 82 -0.90 -12.06 3.39
C LYS A 82 -1.41 -11.94 1.94
N PRO A 83 -0.76 -12.60 0.97
CA PRO A 83 -1.26 -12.65 -0.40
C PRO A 83 -2.72 -13.10 -0.46
N GLY A 84 -3.54 -12.37 -1.21
CA GLY A 84 -4.98 -12.62 -1.33
C GLY A 84 -5.83 -12.03 -0.22
N GLU A 85 -5.24 -11.55 0.87
CA GLU A 85 -5.97 -10.90 1.97
C GLU A 85 -6.12 -9.40 1.70
N SER A 86 -7.09 -8.80 2.38
CA SER A 86 -7.37 -7.36 2.33
C SER A 86 -6.97 -6.67 3.62
N GLY A 87 -6.60 -5.39 3.50
CA GLY A 87 -6.32 -4.53 4.63
C GLY A 87 -6.98 -3.18 4.45
N LYS A 88 -6.94 -2.35 5.49
CA LYS A 88 -7.56 -1.03 5.51
C LYS A 88 -6.62 0.02 6.05
N ILE A 89 -6.71 1.22 5.47
CA ILE A 89 -6.06 2.42 5.98
C ILE A 89 -7.17 3.43 6.25
N LYS A 90 -7.44 3.71 7.52
CA LYS A 90 -8.45 4.68 7.93
C LYS A 90 -7.82 6.06 8.07
N VAL A 91 -8.35 7.03 7.36
CA VAL A 91 -7.91 8.42 7.43
C VAL A 91 -9.02 9.28 8.00
N THR A 92 -8.65 10.30 8.77
CA THR A 92 -9.59 11.22 9.40
C THR A 92 -9.08 12.65 9.23
N TYR A 93 -9.96 13.53 8.74
CA TYR A 93 -9.72 14.96 8.64
C TYR A 93 -10.52 15.68 9.72
N ASN A 94 -9.90 16.61 10.45
CA ASN A 94 -10.53 17.26 11.61
C ASN A 94 -11.58 18.33 11.25
N ALA A 95 -11.65 18.77 9.99
CA ALA A 95 -12.59 19.79 9.51
C ALA A 95 -12.56 21.11 10.31
N ALA A 96 -11.38 21.48 10.82
CA ALA A 96 -11.20 22.65 11.68
C ALA A 96 -11.06 23.97 10.92
N ALA A 97 -11.09 23.96 9.60
CA ALA A 97 -11.03 25.14 8.75
C ALA A 97 -12.10 25.07 7.68
N LYS A 98 -12.87 26.15 7.52
CA LYS A 98 -13.89 26.26 6.47
C LYS A 98 -13.24 26.44 5.11
N GLY A 99 -13.89 25.92 4.08
CA GLY A 99 -13.47 26.05 2.69
C GLY A 99 -13.06 24.70 2.06
N PRO A 100 -12.65 24.74 0.79
CA PRO A 100 -12.20 23.52 0.11
C PRO A 100 -10.88 23.02 0.69
N PHE A 101 -10.73 21.70 0.72
CA PHE A 101 -9.50 21.06 1.18
C PHE A 101 -9.09 19.91 0.27
N THR A 102 -7.79 19.68 0.19
CA THR A 102 -7.18 18.51 -0.42
C THR A 102 -6.01 18.10 0.45
N LYS A 103 -6.06 16.89 0.99
CA LYS A 103 -5.02 16.36 1.89
C LYS A 103 -4.52 15.03 1.36
N SER A 104 -3.24 14.77 1.53
CA SER A 104 -2.62 13.52 1.09
C SER A 104 -2.01 12.76 2.27
N PHE A 105 -1.86 11.46 2.05
CA PHE A 105 -1.25 10.52 3.00
C PHE A 105 -0.22 9.70 2.24
N VAL A 106 0.99 9.68 2.74
CA VAL A 106 2.07 8.89 2.15
C VAL A 106 2.17 7.56 2.89
N VAL A 107 1.92 6.47 2.18
CA VAL A 107 1.99 5.10 2.69
C VAL A 107 3.35 4.52 2.35
N LYS A 108 4.10 4.12 3.37
CA LYS A 108 5.40 3.45 3.20
C LYS A 108 5.25 1.97 3.55
N SER A 109 5.80 1.11 2.71
CA SER A 109 5.65 -0.34 2.85
C SER A 109 6.83 -1.09 2.22
N ASN A 110 6.81 -2.42 2.39
CA ASN A 110 7.78 -3.33 1.79
C ASN A 110 7.34 -3.87 0.41
N THR A 111 6.38 -3.22 -0.26
CA THR A 111 5.82 -3.67 -1.53
C THR A 111 6.66 -3.23 -2.73
N LYS A 112 6.23 -3.67 -3.93
CA LYS A 112 6.79 -3.18 -5.21
C LYS A 112 6.65 -1.67 -5.38
N THR A 113 5.65 -1.07 -4.72
CA THR A 113 5.46 0.38 -4.65
C THR A 113 5.71 0.83 -3.21
N PRO A 114 6.98 1.03 -2.81
CA PRO A 114 7.32 1.30 -1.41
C PRO A 114 6.78 2.64 -0.89
N VAL A 115 6.45 3.57 -1.79
CA VAL A 115 5.83 4.85 -1.46
C VAL A 115 4.57 5.02 -2.29
N LYS A 116 3.41 5.07 -1.64
CA LYS A 116 2.10 5.24 -2.28
C LYS A 116 1.40 6.44 -1.67
N THR A 117 0.74 7.25 -2.50
CA THR A 117 0.00 8.43 -2.03
C THR A 117 -1.49 8.21 -2.15
N LEU A 118 -2.21 8.46 -1.04
CA LEU A 118 -3.67 8.47 -0.99
C LEU A 118 -4.13 9.92 -0.78
N THR A 119 -5.26 10.30 -1.37
CA THR A 119 -5.75 11.68 -1.34
C THR A 119 -7.20 11.74 -0.89
N ILE A 120 -7.51 12.72 -0.04
CA ILE A 120 -8.88 13.07 0.30
C ILE A 120 -9.12 14.54 -0.06
N LYS A 121 -10.35 14.86 -0.40
CA LYS A 121 -10.77 16.22 -0.72
C LYS A 121 -12.22 16.45 -0.30
N GLY A 122 -12.62 17.70 -0.26
CA GLY A 122 -13.97 18.09 0.08
C GLY A 122 -14.07 19.58 0.34
N ASN A 123 -15.21 20.00 0.88
CA ASN A 123 -15.48 21.38 1.25
C ASN A 123 -16.11 21.43 2.64
N VAL A 124 -15.54 22.22 3.53
CA VAL A 124 -16.05 22.41 4.89
C VAL A 124 -16.92 23.66 4.93
N GLU A 125 -18.16 23.52 5.37
CA GLU A 125 -19.11 24.64 5.51
C GLU A 125 -19.49 24.95 6.95
#